data_2b0eb9e383b3172b755ba5314793da04
#
_entry.id   2b0eb9e383b3172b755ba5314793da04
#
_cell.length_a   1.000
_cell.length_b   1.000
_cell.length_c   1.000
_cell.angle_alpha   90.00
_cell.angle_beta   90.00
_cell.angle_gamma   90.00
#
_symmetry.space_group_name_H-M   'P 1'
#
loop_
_entity.id
_entity.type
_entity.pdbx_description
1 polymer ?
#
loop_
_entity_poly.entity_id
_entity_poly.type
_entity_poly.pdbx_seq_one_letter_code
_entity_poly.pdbx_strand_id
1 'polypeptide(L)'
;MNHTRVGWVALALTLGAAALARSAAGQAATDQARICAQLQNRTPAVGSWASYTWTGGRSNGTTMRMAVVSQEPEDGKTYYWYEVSIADPSRPKDKMILQMLVAGLAAGNVRGIVMKSGQQPAMKLPPQMIQMVNSSPGMNMAADLARQCQAMEVVGWERVTVPGGEFRALHMRSTASGMLSEVWLQPDLQFAMVKSVLKDGGAMELGAQGTDAKSSITETPVEMPGLPGATPPN
;
A
#
# COMPACT_ATOMS: atom_id res chain seq x y z
N MET A 1 57.61 -48.38 -0.43
CA MET A 1 57.29 -47.40 0.62
C MET A 1 56.85 -46.14 -0.07
N ASN A 2 55.51 -45.96 -0.25
CA ASN A 2 54.91 -44.71 -0.76
C ASN A 2 53.67 -44.43 0.07
N HIS A 3 53.75 -43.42 0.91
CA HIS A 3 52.65 -42.93 1.76
C HIS A 3 51.99 -41.73 1.10
N THR A 4 50.80 -41.95 0.67
CA THR A 4 49.57 -41.14 0.70
C THR A 4 49.72 -39.67 1.13
N ARG A 5 49.39 -38.77 0.20
CA ARG A 5 48.95 -37.40 0.48
C ARG A 5 47.55 -37.23 -0.19
N VAL A 6 46.50 -37.57 0.55
CA VAL A 6 45.13 -37.20 0.20
C VAL A 6 44.50 -36.70 1.47
N GLY A 7 44.02 -35.46 1.49
CA GLY A 7 43.16 -35.02 2.57
C GLY A 7 43.30 -33.58 3.08
N TRP A 8 43.21 -32.53 2.23
CA TRP A 8 43.08 -31.15 2.75
C TRP A 8 42.30 -30.20 1.80
N VAL A 9 41.49 -30.67 0.86
CA VAL A 9 40.80 -29.80 -0.09
C VAL A 9 39.27 -29.63 0.23
N ALA A 10 38.70 -30.48 1.09
CA ALA A 10 37.24 -30.50 1.28
C ALA A 10 36.68 -29.49 2.33
N LEU A 11 37.51 -28.84 3.13
CA LEU A 11 37.01 -27.99 4.24
C LEU A 11 36.86 -26.50 3.90
N ALA A 12 37.43 -26.04 2.80
CA ALA A 12 37.41 -24.60 2.45
C ALA A 12 36.13 -24.16 1.70
N LEU A 13 35.39 -25.08 1.05
CA LEU A 13 34.23 -24.76 0.25
C LEU A 13 32.94 -24.54 1.06
N THR A 14 32.81 -25.09 2.25
CA THR A 14 31.62 -24.96 3.09
C THR A 14 31.56 -23.64 3.86
N LEU A 15 32.69 -23.04 4.21
CA LEU A 15 32.75 -21.76 4.91
C LEU A 15 32.38 -20.56 4.00
N GLY A 16 32.65 -20.64 2.69
CA GLY A 16 32.32 -19.58 1.74
C GLY A 16 30.82 -19.42 1.48
N ALA A 17 30.07 -20.53 1.42
CA ALA A 17 28.63 -20.50 1.17
C ALA A 17 27.85 -19.90 2.37
N ALA A 18 28.25 -20.18 3.60
CA ALA A 18 27.59 -19.63 4.79
C ALA A 18 27.84 -18.13 4.98
N ALA A 19 28.98 -17.61 4.55
CA ALA A 19 29.29 -16.18 4.61
C ALA A 19 28.48 -15.39 3.57
N LEU A 20 28.31 -15.92 2.36
CA LEU A 20 27.51 -15.30 1.30
C LEU A 20 26.02 -15.27 1.64
N ALA A 21 25.48 -16.31 2.26
CA ALA A 21 24.08 -16.36 2.68
C ALA A 21 23.79 -15.34 3.80
N ARG A 22 24.69 -15.16 4.76
CA ARG A 22 24.55 -14.14 5.82
C ARG A 22 24.62 -12.72 5.29
N SER A 23 25.46 -12.43 4.30
CA SER A 23 25.54 -11.11 3.68
C SER A 23 24.27 -10.78 2.89
N ALA A 24 23.68 -11.72 2.18
CA ALA A 24 22.45 -11.54 1.44
C ALA A 24 21.25 -11.28 2.37
N ALA A 25 21.13 -12.00 3.47
CA ALA A 25 20.07 -11.79 4.48
C ALA A 25 20.21 -10.44 5.18
N GLY A 26 21.42 -10.01 5.53
CA GLY A 26 21.67 -8.70 6.10
C GLY A 26 21.32 -7.56 5.14
N GLN A 27 21.63 -7.70 3.86
CA GLN A 27 21.27 -6.74 2.82
C GLN A 27 19.76 -6.64 2.66
N ALA A 28 19.04 -7.76 2.60
CA ALA A 28 17.59 -7.79 2.44
C ALA A 28 16.86 -7.12 3.63
N ALA A 29 17.34 -7.34 4.87
CA ALA A 29 16.79 -6.67 6.05
C ALA A 29 17.02 -5.14 6.03
N THR A 30 18.20 -4.70 5.58
CA THR A 30 18.53 -3.28 5.39
C THR A 30 17.64 -2.66 4.31
N ASP A 31 17.41 -3.36 3.21
CA ASP A 31 16.53 -2.92 2.13
C ASP A 31 15.07 -2.82 2.60
N GLN A 32 14.59 -3.76 3.41
CA GLN A 32 13.26 -3.70 4.02
C GLN A 32 13.08 -2.44 4.85
N ALA A 33 14.00 -2.18 5.80
CA ALA A 33 13.91 -1.00 6.65
C ALA A 33 13.89 0.29 5.84
N ARG A 34 14.73 0.39 4.79
CA ARG A 34 14.79 1.51 3.87
C ARG A 34 13.48 1.68 3.10
N ILE A 35 12.93 0.61 2.54
CA ILE A 35 11.68 0.65 1.76
C ILE A 35 10.51 1.04 2.66
N CYS A 36 10.39 0.44 3.85
CA CYS A 36 9.33 0.78 4.79
C CYS A 36 9.41 2.26 5.20
N ALA A 37 10.61 2.80 5.43
CA ALA A 37 10.82 4.22 5.71
C ALA A 37 10.47 5.11 4.50
N GLN A 38 10.82 4.72 3.29
CA GLN A 38 10.46 5.45 2.07
C GLN A 38 8.95 5.51 1.86
N LEU A 39 8.22 4.42 2.13
CA LEU A 39 6.75 4.39 2.04
C LEU A 39 6.12 5.39 3.02
N GLN A 40 6.67 5.51 4.22
CA GLN A 40 6.18 6.43 5.23
C GLN A 40 6.44 7.90 4.90
N ASN A 41 7.63 8.19 4.37
CA ASN A 41 8.14 9.56 4.19
C ASN A 41 8.02 10.07 2.75
N ARG A 42 7.35 9.32 1.88
CA ARG A 42 7.21 9.71 0.48
C ARG A 42 6.33 10.94 0.34
N THR A 43 6.86 11.95 -0.34
CA THR A 43 6.05 13.09 -0.78
C THR A 43 5.10 12.63 -1.88
N PRO A 44 3.79 12.84 -1.73
CA PRO A 44 2.83 12.50 -2.77
C PRO A 44 3.03 13.35 -4.02
N ALA A 45 2.99 12.73 -5.19
CA ALA A 45 3.03 13.43 -6.47
C ALA A 45 1.60 13.57 -7.01
N VAL A 46 1.11 14.81 -7.06
CA VAL A 46 -0.23 15.10 -7.62
C VAL A 46 -0.29 14.64 -9.08
N GLY A 47 -1.39 14.01 -9.46
CA GLY A 47 -1.59 13.38 -10.76
C GLY A 47 -1.15 11.91 -10.81
N SER A 48 -0.35 11.43 -9.89
CA SER A 48 0.06 10.01 -9.90
C SER A 48 -1.11 9.08 -9.57
N TRP A 49 -1.12 7.93 -10.25
CA TRP A 49 -2.13 6.89 -10.02
C TRP A 49 -1.57 5.49 -10.33
N ALA A 50 -2.20 4.49 -9.73
CA ALA A 50 -2.01 3.09 -10.06
C ALA A 50 -3.36 2.37 -10.02
N SER A 51 -3.54 1.39 -10.91
CA SER A 51 -4.70 0.51 -10.93
C SER A 51 -4.29 -0.93 -10.68
N TYR A 52 -5.14 -1.64 -9.97
CA TYR A 52 -4.94 -3.02 -9.57
C TYR A 52 -6.16 -3.85 -9.92
N THR A 53 -5.96 -5.13 -10.19
CA THR A 53 -7.04 -6.08 -10.41
C THR A 53 -6.86 -7.26 -9.46
N TRP A 54 -7.96 -7.66 -8.81
CA TRP A 54 -7.99 -8.90 -8.03
C TRP A 54 -8.20 -10.10 -8.94
N THR A 55 -7.40 -11.13 -8.74
CA THR A 55 -7.52 -12.44 -9.39
C THR A 55 -7.71 -13.52 -8.33
N GLY A 56 -8.64 -14.42 -8.55
CA GLY A 56 -8.98 -15.45 -7.57
C GLY A 56 -9.72 -14.93 -6.35
N GLY A 57 -9.99 -15.81 -5.40
CA GLY A 57 -10.69 -15.48 -4.15
C GLY A 57 -12.10 -14.90 -4.38
N ARG A 58 -12.62 -14.24 -3.34
CA ARG A 58 -13.98 -13.65 -3.34
C ARG A 58 -14.09 -12.38 -4.18
N SER A 59 -12.98 -11.69 -4.39
CA SER A 59 -12.94 -10.39 -5.08
C SER A 59 -12.50 -10.50 -6.53
N ASN A 60 -12.52 -11.71 -7.11
CA ASN A 60 -12.06 -11.96 -8.48
C ASN A 60 -12.69 -11.00 -9.49
N GLY A 61 -11.86 -10.34 -10.29
CA GLY A 61 -12.27 -9.36 -11.30
C GLY A 61 -12.52 -7.96 -10.75
N THR A 62 -12.59 -7.75 -9.43
CA THR A 62 -12.68 -6.42 -8.83
C THR A 62 -11.45 -5.60 -9.19
N THR A 63 -11.66 -4.33 -9.51
CA THR A 63 -10.57 -3.38 -9.78
C THR A 63 -10.51 -2.32 -8.70
N MET A 64 -9.29 -1.89 -8.37
CA MET A 64 -9.02 -0.75 -7.51
C MET A 64 -8.10 0.23 -8.24
N ARG A 65 -8.42 1.51 -8.15
CA ARG A 65 -7.50 2.57 -8.58
C ARG A 65 -7.20 3.48 -7.40
N MET A 66 -5.93 3.73 -7.18
CA MET A 66 -5.42 4.70 -6.22
C MET A 66 -4.84 5.89 -6.96
N ALA A 67 -5.08 7.12 -6.49
CA ALA A 67 -4.57 8.32 -7.13
C ALA A 67 -4.31 9.42 -6.10
N VAL A 68 -3.38 10.34 -6.42
CA VAL A 68 -3.23 11.63 -5.75
C VAL A 68 -3.83 12.69 -6.66
N VAL A 69 -5.02 13.18 -6.34
CA VAL A 69 -5.83 13.96 -7.30
C VAL A 69 -5.65 15.48 -7.16
N SER A 70 -5.28 15.96 -5.97
CA SER A 70 -4.99 17.37 -5.72
C SER A 70 -4.23 17.58 -4.42
N GLN A 71 -3.86 18.82 -4.13
CA GLN A 71 -3.25 19.23 -2.86
C GLN A 71 -3.84 20.55 -2.37
N GLU A 72 -3.79 20.76 -1.07
CA GLU A 72 -4.24 21.98 -0.39
C GLU A 72 -3.21 22.43 0.65
N PRO A 73 -2.81 23.70 0.66
CA PRO A 73 -2.01 24.26 1.75
C PRO A 73 -2.94 24.61 2.93
N GLU A 74 -2.58 24.18 4.14
CA GLU A 74 -3.27 24.54 5.37
C GLU A 74 -2.25 24.63 6.52
N ASP A 75 -2.25 25.70 7.29
CA ASP A 75 -1.38 25.92 8.47
C ASP A 75 0.12 25.69 8.18
N GLY A 76 0.60 26.14 7.02
CA GLY A 76 2.00 25.98 6.62
C GLY A 76 2.40 24.55 6.24
N LYS A 77 1.45 23.65 6.14
CA LYS A 77 1.62 22.26 5.66
C LYS A 77 0.89 22.06 4.36
N THR A 78 1.35 21.08 3.56
CA THR A 78 0.64 20.64 2.36
C THR A 78 -0.11 19.36 2.66
N TYR A 79 -1.40 19.34 2.38
CA TYR A 79 -2.26 18.17 2.45
C TYR A 79 -2.60 17.72 1.05
N TYR A 80 -2.81 16.41 0.87
CA TYR A 80 -3.05 15.77 -0.41
C TYR A 80 -4.36 15.01 -0.39
N TRP A 81 -5.17 15.17 -1.43
CA TRP A 81 -6.34 14.35 -1.66
C TRP A 81 -5.93 13.03 -2.32
N TYR A 82 -5.98 11.98 -1.53
CA TYR A 82 -5.87 10.61 -2.04
C TYR A 82 -7.26 10.10 -2.41
N GLU A 83 -7.38 9.54 -3.61
CA GLU A 83 -8.59 8.90 -4.09
C GLU A 83 -8.35 7.41 -4.24
N VAL A 84 -9.27 6.61 -3.68
CA VAL A 84 -9.37 5.17 -3.91
C VAL A 84 -10.72 4.91 -4.56
N SER A 85 -10.73 4.30 -5.73
CA SER A 85 -11.97 3.84 -6.36
C SER A 85 -11.95 2.33 -6.52
N ILE A 86 -13.07 1.69 -6.15
CA ILE A 86 -13.27 0.24 -6.22
C ILE A 86 -14.47 -0.02 -7.13
N ALA A 87 -14.30 -0.90 -8.10
CA ALA A 87 -15.35 -1.31 -9.01
C ALA A 87 -15.40 -2.83 -9.12
N ASP A 88 -16.57 -3.38 -8.86
CA ASP A 88 -16.89 -4.80 -9.05
C ASP A 88 -17.52 -4.97 -10.44
N PRO A 89 -16.94 -5.76 -11.35
CA PRO A 89 -17.49 -5.94 -12.69
C PRO A 89 -18.86 -6.59 -12.70
N SER A 90 -19.23 -7.35 -11.65
CA SER A 90 -20.57 -7.91 -11.48
C SER A 90 -21.60 -6.86 -11.06
N ARG A 91 -21.17 -5.72 -10.52
CA ARG A 91 -21.99 -4.62 -10.05
C ARG A 91 -21.44 -3.25 -10.51
N PRO A 92 -21.40 -3.00 -11.82
CA PRO A 92 -20.74 -1.82 -12.39
C PRO A 92 -21.37 -0.49 -11.95
N LYS A 93 -22.62 -0.51 -11.48
CA LYS A 93 -23.33 0.67 -10.96
C LYS A 93 -22.95 1.02 -9.52
N ASP A 94 -22.30 0.10 -8.80
CA ASP A 94 -21.97 0.22 -7.36
C ASP A 94 -20.52 0.64 -7.13
N LYS A 95 -19.91 1.32 -8.12
CA LYS A 95 -18.56 1.85 -7.96
C LYS A 95 -18.48 2.72 -6.71
N MET A 96 -17.54 2.41 -5.82
CA MET A 96 -17.25 3.19 -4.63
C MET A 96 -16.03 4.08 -4.86
N ILE A 97 -16.11 5.33 -4.46
CA ILE A 97 -15.01 6.29 -4.48
C ILE A 97 -14.87 6.85 -3.06
N LEU A 98 -13.65 6.80 -2.54
CA LEU A 98 -13.26 7.38 -1.27
C LEU A 98 -12.14 8.37 -1.52
N GLN A 99 -12.30 9.61 -1.07
CA GLN A 99 -11.22 10.60 -1.04
C GLN A 99 -10.86 10.92 0.40
N MET A 100 -9.57 11.04 0.68
CA MET A 100 -9.04 11.37 2.00
C MET A 100 -8.02 12.49 1.87
N LEU A 101 -8.18 13.54 2.67
CA LEU A 101 -7.23 14.64 2.80
C LEU A 101 -6.24 14.33 3.93
N VAL A 102 -4.98 14.11 3.59
CA VAL A 102 -3.92 13.74 4.54
C VAL A 102 -2.63 14.50 4.22
N ALA A 103 -1.80 14.78 5.21
CA ALA A 103 -0.50 15.43 5.01
C ALA A 103 0.54 14.50 4.34
N GLY A 104 0.27 13.22 4.26
CA GLY A 104 1.07 12.17 3.64
C GLY A 104 0.60 10.81 4.13
N LEU A 105 1.02 9.74 3.50
CA LEU A 105 0.58 8.39 3.91
C LEU A 105 0.99 8.05 5.36
N ALA A 106 2.06 8.64 5.87
CA ALA A 106 2.52 8.42 7.25
C ALA A 106 1.88 9.34 8.30
N ALA A 107 1.23 10.42 7.90
CA ALA A 107 0.81 11.48 8.83
C ALA A 107 -0.36 11.11 9.74
N GLY A 108 -0.98 9.97 9.53
CA GLY A 108 -1.95 9.36 10.44
C GLY A 108 -3.27 10.11 10.66
N ASN A 109 -3.29 11.42 10.48
CA ASN A 109 -4.47 12.23 10.72
C ASN A 109 -5.15 12.61 9.40
N VAL A 110 -6.34 12.09 9.20
CA VAL A 110 -7.22 12.49 8.12
C VAL A 110 -7.88 13.83 8.48
N ARG A 111 -7.85 14.80 7.57
CA ARG A 111 -8.45 16.13 7.70
C ARG A 111 -9.79 16.23 7.00
N GLY A 112 -10.01 15.44 5.97
CA GLY A 112 -11.23 15.41 5.19
C GLY A 112 -11.50 14.04 4.61
N ILE A 113 -12.77 13.66 4.53
CA ILE A 113 -13.23 12.45 3.86
C ILE A 113 -14.41 12.81 2.98
N VAL A 114 -14.34 12.40 1.73
CA VAL A 114 -15.46 12.45 0.78
C VAL A 114 -15.72 11.05 0.26
N MET A 115 -16.95 10.62 0.27
CA MET A 115 -17.37 9.30 -0.23
C MET A 115 -18.44 9.44 -1.30
N LYS A 116 -18.39 8.58 -2.32
CA LYS A 116 -19.43 8.44 -3.33
C LYS A 116 -19.66 6.96 -3.60
N SER A 117 -20.91 6.55 -3.60
CA SER A 117 -21.32 5.18 -3.92
C SER A 117 -22.29 5.21 -5.10
N GLY A 118 -21.91 4.55 -6.15
CA GLY A 118 -22.73 4.44 -7.36
C GLY A 118 -23.14 5.80 -7.95
N GLN A 119 -24.43 5.99 -8.10
CA GLN A 119 -25.01 7.23 -8.63
C GLN A 119 -25.45 8.22 -7.54
N GLN A 120 -25.23 7.91 -6.28
CA GLN A 120 -25.57 8.83 -5.19
C GLN A 120 -24.66 10.06 -5.24
N PRO A 121 -25.12 11.22 -4.75
CA PRO A 121 -24.27 12.39 -4.64
C PRO A 121 -23.08 12.11 -3.73
N ALA A 122 -21.94 12.74 -4.02
CA ALA A 122 -20.77 12.66 -3.15
C ALA A 122 -21.10 13.30 -1.80
N MET A 123 -20.69 12.64 -0.71
CA MET A 123 -20.94 13.08 0.66
C MET A 123 -19.62 13.38 1.36
N LYS A 124 -19.53 14.54 2.00
CA LYS A 124 -18.40 14.93 2.86
C LYS A 124 -18.74 14.63 4.31
N LEU A 125 -17.82 13.95 5.01
CA LEU A 125 -17.98 13.65 6.43
C LEU A 125 -17.82 14.91 7.28
N PRO A 126 -18.68 15.12 8.30
CA PRO A 126 -18.54 16.22 9.23
C PRO A 126 -17.32 16.02 10.15
N PRO A 127 -16.75 17.12 10.72
CA PRO A 127 -15.53 17.06 11.53
C PRO A 127 -15.58 16.07 12.69
N GLN A 128 -16.74 15.90 13.32
CA GLN A 128 -16.92 14.96 14.45
C GLN A 128 -16.70 13.51 14.01
N MET A 129 -17.17 13.13 12.83
CA MET A 129 -16.95 11.80 12.29
C MET A 129 -15.49 11.59 11.89
N ILE A 130 -14.83 12.63 11.37
CA ILE A 130 -13.39 12.59 11.06
C ILE A 130 -12.57 12.38 12.34
N GLN A 131 -12.90 13.07 13.43
CA GLN A 131 -12.27 12.87 14.75
C GLN A 131 -12.44 11.42 15.25
N MET A 132 -13.64 10.85 15.08
CA MET A 132 -13.91 9.45 15.40
C MET A 132 -13.05 8.49 14.56
N VAL A 133 -12.91 8.74 13.27
CA VAL A 133 -12.00 7.98 12.39
C VAL A 133 -10.56 8.06 12.89
N ASN A 134 -10.07 9.26 13.21
CA ASN A 134 -8.70 9.47 13.70
C ASN A 134 -8.43 8.83 15.07
N SER A 135 -9.45 8.69 15.92
CA SER A 135 -9.34 8.08 17.25
C SER A 135 -9.56 6.56 17.26
N SER A 136 -10.08 6.00 16.17
CA SER A 136 -10.39 4.57 16.08
C SER A 136 -9.12 3.74 15.82
N PRO A 137 -8.80 2.76 16.69
CA PRO A 137 -7.70 1.83 16.43
C PRO A 137 -7.93 1.09 15.09
N GLY A 138 -6.89 1.01 14.27
CA GLY A 138 -6.94 0.33 12.96
C GLY A 138 -7.47 1.18 11.80
N MET A 139 -7.91 2.41 12.03
CA MET A 139 -8.26 3.36 10.95
C MET A 139 -7.07 4.22 10.50
N ASN A 140 -5.94 4.13 11.20
CA ASN A 140 -4.69 4.75 10.80
C ASN A 140 -3.94 3.84 9.82
N MET A 141 -4.46 3.75 8.58
CA MET A 141 -3.91 2.87 7.52
C MET A 141 -2.41 3.06 7.31
N ALA A 142 -1.91 4.28 7.47
CA ALA A 142 -0.50 4.56 7.22
C ALA A 142 0.41 4.00 8.32
N ALA A 143 0.04 4.20 9.60
CA ALA A 143 0.80 3.62 10.71
C ALA A 143 0.68 2.10 10.73
N ASP A 144 -0.46 1.56 10.31
CA ASP A 144 -0.68 0.12 10.22
C ASP A 144 0.14 -0.49 9.08
N LEU A 145 0.17 0.14 7.89
CA LEU A 145 0.99 -0.30 6.77
C LEU A 145 2.49 -0.28 7.13
N ALA A 146 2.93 0.76 7.83
CA ALA A 146 4.29 0.87 8.30
C ALA A 146 4.68 -0.24 9.28
N ARG A 147 3.83 -0.49 10.28
CA ARG A 147 4.04 -1.59 11.24
C ARG A 147 4.01 -2.95 10.54
N GLN A 148 3.05 -3.17 9.63
CA GLN A 148 2.96 -4.41 8.86
C GLN A 148 4.21 -4.60 7.99
N CYS A 149 4.67 -3.55 7.30
CA CYS A 149 5.87 -3.61 6.48
C CYS A 149 7.10 -4.05 7.29
N GLN A 150 7.29 -3.52 8.50
CA GLN A 150 8.40 -3.86 9.37
C GLN A 150 8.28 -5.27 10.00
N ALA A 151 7.04 -5.75 10.18
CA ALA A 151 6.78 -7.06 10.79
C ALA A 151 6.81 -8.22 9.77
N MET A 152 6.93 -7.94 8.49
CA MET A 152 7.01 -8.98 7.46
C MET A 152 8.40 -9.60 7.39
N GLU A 153 8.46 -10.88 7.05
CA GLU A 153 9.70 -11.59 6.73
C GLU A 153 10.13 -11.26 5.30
N VAL A 154 11.38 -10.91 5.11
CA VAL A 154 11.96 -10.68 3.78
C VAL A 154 12.34 -12.00 3.14
N VAL A 155 11.76 -12.28 1.98
CA VAL A 155 12.12 -13.43 1.14
C VAL A 155 13.33 -13.06 0.24
N GLY A 156 13.30 -11.87 -0.37
CA GLY A 156 14.40 -11.37 -1.20
C GLY A 156 13.91 -10.50 -2.35
N TRP A 157 14.88 -10.04 -3.16
CA TRP A 157 14.60 -9.34 -4.40
C TRP A 157 14.38 -10.36 -5.52
N GLU A 158 13.27 -10.20 -6.25
CA GLU A 158 12.97 -11.05 -7.41
C GLU A 158 12.31 -10.26 -8.55
N ARG A 159 12.29 -10.86 -9.73
CA ARG A 159 11.51 -10.34 -10.86
C ARG A 159 10.10 -10.89 -10.77
N VAL A 160 9.13 -10.00 -10.89
CA VAL A 160 7.72 -10.34 -10.92
C VAL A 160 7.09 -9.71 -12.16
N THR A 161 6.35 -10.51 -12.91
CA THR A 161 5.58 -10.06 -14.07
C THR A 161 4.12 -9.97 -13.68
N VAL A 162 3.53 -8.80 -13.92
CA VAL A 162 2.11 -8.49 -13.71
C VAL A 162 1.58 -7.81 -14.97
N PRO A 163 0.27 -7.61 -15.14
CA PRO A 163 -0.27 -6.92 -16.32
C PRO A 163 0.33 -5.53 -16.56
N GLY A 164 0.74 -4.82 -15.51
CA GLY A 164 1.40 -3.51 -15.57
C GLY A 164 2.85 -3.53 -16.04
N GLY A 165 3.46 -4.70 -16.21
CA GLY A 165 4.84 -4.86 -16.68
C GLY A 165 5.67 -5.85 -15.86
N GLU A 166 6.98 -5.84 -16.11
CA GLU A 166 7.97 -6.61 -15.35
C GLU A 166 8.69 -5.67 -14.36
N PHE A 167 8.79 -6.08 -13.10
CA PHE A 167 9.40 -5.30 -12.02
C PHE A 167 10.41 -6.14 -11.24
N ARG A 168 11.50 -5.51 -10.81
CA ARG A 168 12.34 -6.05 -9.76
C ARG A 168 11.81 -5.56 -8.43
N ALA A 169 11.19 -6.42 -7.64
CA ALA A 169 10.50 -6.06 -6.41
C ALA A 169 11.06 -6.82 -5.20
N LEU A 170 10.97 -6.19 -4.02
CA LEU A 170 11.24 -6.87 -2.76
C LEU A 170 10.03 -7.71 -2.37
N HIS A 171 10.23 -9.02 -2.34
CA HIS A 171 9.23 -9.97 -1.88
C HIS A 171 9.29 -10.11 -0.36
N MET A 172 8.16 -9.95 0.28
CA MET A 172 7.99 -10.10 1.72
C MET A 172 6.78 -10.97 2.04
N ARG A 173 6.87 -11.72 3.13
CA ARG A 173 5.83 -12.65 3.60
C ARG A 173 5.36 -12.26 4.99
N SER A 174 4.05 -12.25 5.21
CA SER A 174 3.45 -12.01 6.52
C SER A 174 3.33 -13.32 7.30
N THR A 175 3.86 -13.33 8.51
CA THR A 175 3.67 -14.42 9.49
C THR A 175 2.49 -14.15 10.41
N ALA A 176 1.96 -12.94 10.43
CA ALA A 176 0.85 -12.53 11.29
C ALA A 176 -0.51 -13.03 10.80
N SER A 177 -1.50 -13.06 11.68
CA SER A 177 -2.89 -13.44 11.41
C SER A 177 -3.67 -12.33 10.68
N GLY A 178 -3.11 -11.74 9.61
CA GLY A 178 -3.78 -10.72 8.78
C GLY A 178 -4.37 -11.31 7.49
N MET A 179 -4.99 -10.47 6.67
CA MET A 179 -5.49 -10.87 5.35
C MET A 179 -4.37 -11.04 4.33
N LEU A 180 -3.31 -10.25 4.44
CA LEU A 180 -2.16 -10.27 3.54
C LEU A 180 -1.25 -11.46 3.86
N SER A 181 -0.89 -12.23 2.85
CA SER A 181 0.05 -13.35 2.94
C SER A 181 1.43 -12.97 2.42
N GLU A 182 1.48 -12.40 1.22
CA GLU A 182 2.73 -12.01 0.56
C GLU A 182 2.55 -10.67 -0.15
N VAL A 183 3.65 -9.90 -0.28
CA VAL A 183 3.66 -8.63 -1.01
C VAL A 183 4.98 -8.45 -1.75
N TRP A 184 4.89 -7.86 -2.95
CA TRP A 184 6.02 -7.44 -3.77
C TRP A 184 6.02 -5.92 -3.87
N LEU A 185 7.06 -5.29 -3.36
CA LEU A 185 7.19 -3.83 -3.32
C LEU A 185 8.33 -3.36 -4.23
N GLN A 186 8.01 -2.37 -5.07
CA GLN A 186 8.99 -1.63 -5.87
C GLN A 186 9.02 -0.19 -5.38
N PRO A 187 10.13 0.23 -4.71
CA PRO A 187 10.18 1.52 -4.01
C PRO A 187 10.15 2.74 -4.94
N ASP A 188 10.45 2.59 -6.24
CA ASP A 188 10.42 3.72 -7.17
C ASP A 188 9.00 4.07 -7.65
N LEU A 189 8.03 3.17 -7.46
CA LEU A 189 6.64 3.42 -7.81
C LEU A 189 5.94 4.27 -6.74
N GLN A 190 5.10 5.21 -7.16
CA GLN A 190 4.38 6.10 -6.22
C GLN A 190 3.56 5.31 -5.19
N PHE A 191 2.91 4.23 -5.58
CA PHE A 191 2.13 3.36 -4.70
C PHE A 191 2.87 2.07 -4.31
N ALA A 192 4.13 1.94 -4.72
CA ALA A 192 5.09 0.89 -4.40
C ALA A 192 4.64 -0.57 -4.58
N MET A 193 3.38 -0.91 -4.38
CA MET A 193 2.89 -2.28 -4.49
C MET A 193 2.80 -2.71 -5.95
N VAL A 194 3.45 -3.83 -6.28
CA VAL A 194 3.38 -4.48 -7.59
C VAL A 194 2.40 -5.63 -7.56
N LYS A 195 2.45 -6.42 -6.49
CA LYS A 195 1.59 -7.58 -6.28
C LYS A 195 1.37 -7.83 -4.80
N SER A 196 0.22 -8.34 -4.44
CA SER A 196 -0.03 -8.94 -3.14
C SER A 196 -0.84 -10.21 -3.27
N VAL A 197 -0.63 -11.15 -2.35
CA VAL A 197 -1.41 -12.38 -2.23
C VAL A 197 -2.11 -12.36 -0.88
N LEU A 198 -3.38 -12.73 -0.88
CA LEU A 198 -4.22 -12.80 0.29
C LEU A 198 -4.29 -14.24 0.80
N LYS A 199 -4.62 -14.44 2.07
CA LYS A 199 -4.73 -15.78 2.68
C LYS A 199 -5.88 -16.64 2.12
N ASP A 200 -6.87 -16.01 1.51
CA ASP A 200 -7.97 -16.72 0.82
C ASP A 200 -7.62 -17.20 -0.59
N GLY A 201 -6.35 -17.03 -1.00
CA GLY A 201 -5.84 -17.40 -2.31
C GLY A 201 -6.09 -16.36 -3.40
N GLY A 202 -6.71 -15.22 -3.07
CA GLY A 202 -6.81 -14.08 -3.98
C GLY A 202 -5.46 -13.36 -4.14
N ALA A 203 -5.20 -12.80 -5.33
CA ALA A 203 -4.07 -11.93 -5.57
C ALA A 203 -4.54 -10.58 -6.12
N MET A 204 -3.84 -9.51 -5.76
CA MET A 204 -4.03 -8.19 -6.33
C MET A 204 -2.76 -7.81 -7.09
N GLU A 205 -2.89 -7.48 -8.36
CA GLU A 205 -1.78 -7.22 -9.27
C GLU A 205 -1.88 -5.84 -9.90
N LEU A 206 -0.74 -5.15 -10.02
CA LEU A 206 -0.64 -3.87 -10.71
C LEU A 206 -1.01 -4.06 -12.18
N GLY A 207 -2.04 -3.35 -12.62
CA GLY A 207 -2.51 -3.38 -14.02
C GLY A 207 -1.92 -2.25 -14.86
N ALA A 208 -1.89 -1.04 -14.31
CA ALA A 208 -1.34 0.14 -14.97
C ALA A 208 -1.02 1.23 -13.95
N GLN A 209 -0.22 2.23 -14.38
CA GLN A 209 0.11 3.42 -13.60
C GLN A 209 0.33 4.63 -14.51
N GLY A 210 0.27 5.83 -13.95
CA GLY A 210 0.48 7.07 -14.70
C GLY A 210 0.55 8.31 -13.82
N THR A 211 0.56 9.49 -14.43
CA THR A 211 0.77 10.78 -13.76
C THR A 211 -0.26 11.85 -14.14
N ASP A 212 -1.36 11.48 -14.75
CA ASP A 212 -2.40 12.37 -15.28
C ASP A 212 -3.74 12.25 -14.53
N ALA A 213 -3.72 11.74 -13.29
CA ALA A 213 -4.93 11.57 -12.50
C ALA A 213 -5.63 12.90 -12.22
N LYS A 214 -6.94 12.85 -12.34
CA LYS A 214 -7.88 13.89 -11.90
C LYS A 214 -8.90 13.24 -10.98
N SER A 215 -9.56 14.06 -10.13
CA SER A 215 -10.65 13.61 -9.29
C SER A 215 -11.76 12.94 -10.12
N SER A 216 -12.22 11.79 -9.67
CA SER A 216 -13.39 11.11 -10.21
C SER A 216 -14.71 11.70 -9.64
N ILE A 217 -14.63 12.49 -8.57
CA ILE A 217 -15.76 13.26 -8.03
C ILE A 217 -15.67 14.66 -8.64
N THR A 218 -16.63 14.99 -9.51
CA THR A 218 -16.68 16.25 -10.26
C THR A 218 -17.74 17.21 -9.74
N GLU A 219 -18.70 16.71 -8.99
CA GLU A 219 -19.73 17.49 -8.30
C GLU A 219 -19.25 18.02 -6.95
N THR A 220 -19.86 19.08 -6.46
CA THR A 220 -19.65 19.57 -5.09
C THR A 220 -20.24 18.57 -4.09
N PRO A 221 -19.43 18.02 -3.15
CA PRO A 221 -19.94 17.09 -2.16
C PRO A 221 -20.97 17.76 -1.22
N VAL A 222 -22.02 17.01 -0.90
CA VAL A 222 -23.02 17.42 0.10
C VAL A 222 -22.52 17.06 1.49
N GLU A 223 -22.67 17.92 2.46
CA GLU A 223 -22.33 17.60 3.85
C GLU A 223 -23.24 16.50 4.39
N MET A 224 -22.65 15.45 4.95
CA MET A 224 -23.41 14.40 5.64
C MET A 224 -24.01 15.01 6.92
N PRO A 225 -25.28 14.75 7.24
CA PRO A 225 -25.86 15.16 8.51
C PRO A 225 -24.99 14.66 9.68
N GLY A 226 -24.67 15.57 10.62
CA GLY A 226 -23.97 15.21 11.84
C GLY A 226 -24.74 14.19 12.69
N LEU A 227 -24.05 13.49 13.57
CA LEU A 227 -24.72 12.61 14.51
C LEU A 227 -25.65 13.42 15.44
N PRO A 228 -26.91 13.01 15.65
CA PRO A 228 -27.79 13.66 16.59
C PRO A 228 -27.15 13.68 18.00
N GLY A 229 -27.03 14.88 18.60
CA GLY A 229 -26.47 15.05 19.94
C GLY A 229 -24.95 15.31 20.04
N ALA A 230 -24.22 15.37 18.94
CA ALA A 230 -22.83 15.78 18.93
C ALA A 230 -22.75 17.32 19.04
N THR A 231 -22.36 17.85 20.20
CA THR A 231 -22.05 19.29 20.38
C THR A 231 -20.78 19.60 19.62
N PRO A 232 -20.74 20.68 18.78
CA PRO A 232 -19.49 21.08 18.14
C PRO A 232 -18.44 21.41 19.21
N PRO A 233 -17.16 21.07 19.00
CA PRO A 233 -16.10 21.50 19.90
C PRO A 233 -15.99 23.04 19.86
N ASN A 234 -15.94 23.65 21.05
CA ASN A 234 -15.66 25.08 21.23
C ASN A 234 -14.22 25.40 20.81
#